data_3bb10df08054589da39496dcd0717026
#
_entry.id   3bb10df08054589da39496dcd0717026
#
_cell.length_a   1.000
_cell.length_b   1.000
_cell.length_c   1.000
_cell.angle_alpha   90.00
_cell.angle_beta   90.00
_cell.angle_gamma   90.00
#
_symmetry.space_group_name_H-M   'P 1'
#
loop_
_entity.id
_entity.type
_entity.pdbx_description
1 polymer ?
#
loop_
_entity_poly.entity_id
_entity_poly.type
_entity_poly.pdbx_seq_one_letter_code
_entity_poly.pdbx_strand_id
1 'polypeptide(L)'
;MLDILISLFSIVFIITIPVFLHELGHFLAAKSVGIKVEKFYVGMNLFGLGIHKKINDTEYGLGLFPIGGYVKVSGIIDESMDSDGAPDDIKDYEFRSKNTFQKLWFLSAGVIMNFILSIIIFTGLFFSQGTQELIDEPKINEVQKSIVVFDANNDTVSVVSPAYNLGLEKNSIILQINGNDINTWLDISDNITNKADSVVLVKWKNDEGKILSNNVKIEGVPTFDGTSISKKGILGISGYTIPKSLGFGESFILSVEQTIGIIKSSFYGFKGIVTGQISLQYLSGIVGIAKEAGNVAKSSGFISLLALMAFISSNLGLINILPIPGLDGGHATIAIIEGIIRREIPNKMKIGIQIVGFILIMSLFMFTIFNDIKNIIN
;
A
#
# COMPACT_ATOMS: atom_id res chain seq x y z
N MET A 1 0.47 -22.64 18.29
CA MET A 1 1.49 -21.81 18.95
C MET A 1 2.54 -21.31 17.95
N LEU A 2 3.17 -22.17 17.16
CA LEU A 2 4.15 -21.77 16.14
C LEU A 2 3.56 -20.75 15.14
N ASP A 3 2.34 -20.96 14.70
CA ASP A 3 1.65 -20.08 13.75
C ASP A 3 1.44 -18.65 14.27
N ILE A 4 1.11 -18.53 15.54
CA ILE A 4 0.96 -17.23 16.20
C ILE A 4 2.31 -16.52 16.28
N LEU A 5 3.39 -17.26 16.61
CA LEU A 5 4.74 -16.71 16.68
C LEU A 5 5.22 -16.23 15.31
N ILE A 6 4.96 -17.00 14.22
CA ILE A 6 5.29 -16.59 12.85
C ILE A 6 4.52 -15.32 12.49
N SER A 7 3.22 -15.25 12.77
CA SER A 7 2.42 -14.05 12.45
C SER A 7 2.90 -12.83 13.25
N LEU A 8 3.19 -13.00 14.54
CA LEU A 8 3.73 -11.92 15.38
C LEU A 8 5.11 -11.45 14.89
N PHE A 9 6.02 -12.37 14.56
CA PHE A 9 7.31 -12.00 14.01
C PHE A 9 7.14 -11.27 12.67
N SER A 10 6.29 -11.79 11.79
CA SER A 10 6.06 -11.21 10.46
C SER A 10 5.52 -9.79 10.55
N ILE A 11 4.49 -9.54 11.39
CA ILE A 11 3.92 -8.19 11.54
C ILE A 11 4.92 -7.20 12.14
N VAL A 12 5.66 -7.61 13.16
CA VAL A 12 6.71 -6.78 13.75
C VAL A 12 7.77 -6.43 12.70
N PHE A 13 8.22 -7.43 11.94
CA PHE A 13 9.24 -7.26 10.90
C PHE A 13 8.79 -6.28 9.81
N ILE A 14 7.59 -6.47 9.23
CA ILE A 14 7.11 -5.66 8.10
C ILE A 14 6.67 -4.25 8.50
N ILE A 15 6.38 -3.98 9.78
CA ILE A 15 6.02 -2.64 10.26
C ILE A 15 7.22 -1.91 10.84
N THR A 16 8.03 -2.57 11.68
CA THR A 16 9.10 -1.89 12.40
C THR A 16 10.17 -1.32 11.47
N ILE A 17 10.54 -2.04 10.40
CA ILE A 17 11.57 -1.57 9.47
C ILE A 17 11.12 -0.33 8.69
N PRO A 18 9.93 -0.30 8.03
CA PRO A 18 9.45 0.91 7.37
C PRO A 18 9.29 2.09 8.32
N VAL A 19 8.74 1.89 9.51
CA VAL A 19 8.58 2.98 10.49
C VAL A 19 9.93 3.47 10.99
N PHE A 20 10.86 2.57 11.32
CA PHE A 20 12.22 2.98 11.71
C PHE A 20 12.90 3.84 10.64
N LEU A 21 12.81 3.45 9.36
CA LEU A 21 13.41 4.23 8.28
C LEU A 21 12.69 5.55 8.05
N HIS A 22 11.38 5.59 8.24
CA HIS A 22 10.59 6.81 8.24
C HIS A 22 11.11 7.81 9.30
N GLU A 23 11.21 7.37 10.55
CA GLU A 23 11.74 8.19 11.65
C GLU A 23 13.20 8.59 11.42
N LEU A 24 14.01 7.68 10.86
CA LEU A 24 15.39 7.97 10.48
C LEU A 24 15.45 9.08 9.42
N GLY A 25 14.50 9.12 8.48
CA GLY A 25 14.37 10.20 7.51
C GLY A 25 14.19 11.56 8.19
N HIS A 26 13.24 11.67 9.10
CA HIS A 26 13.02 12.88 9.90
C HIS A 26 14.26 13.26 10.73
N PHE A 27 14.88 12.29 11.38
CA PHE A 27 16.09 12.51 12.15
C PHE A 27 17.21 13.11 11.32
N LEU A 28 17.50 12.52 10.15
CA LEU A 28 18.57 12.98 9.26
C LEU A 28 18.26 14.37 8.68
N ALA A 29 17.01 14.60 8.28
CA ALA A 29 16.58 15.90 7.77
C ALA A 29 16.64 16.98 8.85
N ALA A 30 16.17 16.71 10.07
CA ALA A 30 16.29 17.63 11.20
C ALA A 30 17.74 18.06 11.43
N LYS A 31 18.66 17.10 11.50
CA LYS A 31 20.08 17.37 11.66
C LYS A 31 20.66 18.18 10.50
N SER A 32 20.24 17.92 9.24
CA SER A 32 20.74 18.63 8.06
C SER A 32 20.37 20.11 8.02
N VAL A 33 19.25 20.49 8.63
CA VAL A 33 18.78 21.89 8.69
C VAL A 33 18.97 22.54 10.06
N GLY A 34 19.70 21.89 10.97
CA GLY A 34 20.01 22.44 12.29
C GLY A 34 18.79 22.52 13.22
N ILE A 35 17.87 21.57 13.11
CA ILE A 35 16.79 21.38 14.08
C ILE A 35 17.30 20.45 15.19
N LYS A 36 17.08 20.82 16.44
CA LYS A 36 17.47 20.01 17.59
C LYS A 36 16.52 18.83 17.74
N VAL A 37 17.08 17.61 17.68
CA VAL A 37 16.36 16.37 17.99
C VAL A 37 16.50 16.09 19.47
N GLU A 38 15.40 16.02 20.18
CA GLU A 38 15.33 15.74 21.62
C GLU A 38 15.31 14.25 21.89
N LYS A 39 14.48 13.50 21.14
CA LYS A 39 14.34 12.05 21.27
C LYS A 39 14.29 11.37 19.91
N PHE A 40 14.91 10.19 19.85
CA PHE A 40 14.82 9.27 18.70
C PHE A 40 14.62 7.86 19.24
N TYR A 41 13.45 7.30 19.02
CA TYR A 41 13.06 5.99 19.51
C TYR A 41 12.66 5.04 18.40
N VAL A 42 13.15 3.82 18.47
CA VAL A 42 12.68 2.66 17.70
C VAL A 42 11.72 1.87 18.59
N GLY A 43 10.51 1.64 18.15
CA GLY A 43 9.44 1.12 19.00
C GLY A 43 8.86 2.20 19.94
N MET A 44 7.67 1.94 20.45
CA MET A 44 7.02 2.87 21.38
C MET A 44 7.48 2.66 22.79
N ASN A 45 7.91 3.74 23.45
CA ASN A 45 8.25 3.79 24.87
C ASN A 45 7.03 4.15 25.71
N LEU A 46 5.97 3.32 25.66
CA LEU A 46 4.77 3.52 26.47
C LEU A 46 5.10 3.31 27.95
N PHE A 47 4.61 4.20 28.80
CA PHE A 47 4.82 4.16 30.26
C PHE A 47 6.30 4.21 30.69
N GLY A 48 7.20 4.73 29.85
CA GLY A 48 8.63 4.77 30.16
C GLY A 48 9.33 3.40 30.08
N LEU A 49 8.67 2.39 29.51
CA LEU A 49 9.22 1.04 29.38
C LEU A 49 10.10 0.94 28.14
N GLY A 50 11.41 0.88 28.35
CA GLY A 50 12.40 0.79 27.27
C GLY A 50 13.81 1.04 27.77
N ILE A 51 14.78 0.84 26.88
CA ILE A 51 16.20 1.13 27.16
C ILE A 51 16.54 2.42 26.43
N HIS A 52 17.12 3.40 27.11
CA HIS A 52 17.52 4.66 26.50
C HIS A 52 18.89 5.12 26.99
N LYS A 53 19.54 5.92 26.14
CA LYS A 53 20.81 6.57 26.43
C LYS A 53 20.82 7.96 25.81
N LYS A 54 21.14 8.96 26.62
CA LYS A 54 21.35 10.32 26.14
C LYS A 54 22.76 10.49 25.60
N ILE A 55 22.88 10.94 24.35
CA ILE A 55 24.15 11.27 23.69
C ILE A 55 24.03 12.70 23.17
N ASN A 56 24.84 13.61 23.70
CA ASN A 56 24.71 15.05 23.48
C ASN A 56 23.30 15.55 23.85
N ASP A 57 22.63 16.18 22.90
CA ASP A 57 21.29 16.75 23.09
C ASP A 57 20.15 15.77 22.76
N THR A 58 20.46 14.59 22.23
CA THR A 58 19.47 13.61 21.77
C THR A 58 19.43 12.40 22.70
N GLU A 59 18.24 12.01 23.12
CA GLU A 59 17.97 10.77 23.81
C GLU A 59 17.62 9.67 22.80
N TYR A 60 18.45 8.65 22.67
CA TYR A 60 18.24 7.48 21.82
C TYR A 60 17.66 6.36 22.64
N GLY A 61 16.61 5.70 22.14
CA GLY A 61 15.96 4.63 22.87
C GLY A 61 15.38 3.52 22.02
N LEU A 62 15.21 2.37 22.68
CA LEU A 62 14.44 1.23 22.19
C LEU A 62 13.23 1.07 23.10
N GLY A 63 12.04 1.28 22.57
CA GLY A 63 10.78 1.04 23.27
C GLY A 63 10.49 -0.44 23.41
N LEU A 64 9.81 -0.83 24.49
CA LEU A 64 9.43 -2.22 24.72
C LEU A 64 8.43 -2.74 23.68
N PHE A 65 7.60 -1.85 23.12
CA PHE A 65 6.64 -2.22 22.09
C PHE A 65 7.29 -2.06 20.70
N PRO A 66 7.60 -3.19 20.00
CA PRO A 66 8.36 -3.17 18.76
C PRO A 66 7.50 -2.75 17.55
N ILE A 67 6.50 -1.92 17.75
CA ILE A 67 5.63 -1.37 16.71
C ILE A 67 5.73 0.14 16.79
N GLY A 68 6.10 0.77 15.66
CA GLY A 68 6.24 2.21 15.61
C GLY A 68 7.64 2.72 15.94
N GLY A 69 7.72 3.97 16.24
CA GLY A 69 8.88 4.77 16.61
C GLY A 69 8.46 6.23 16.66
N TYR A 70 9.34 7.11 17.08
CA TYR A 70 9.08 8.55 17.01
C TYR A 70 10.37 9.36 17.07
N VAL A 71 10.33 10.51 16.44
CA VAL A 71 11.34 11.56 16.53
C VAL A 71 10.72 12.80 17.15
N LYS A 72 11.16 13.17 18.37
CA LYS A 72 10.75 14.44 18.99
C LYS A 72 11.79 15.50 18.66
N VAL A 73 11.34 16.59 18.04
CA VAL A 73 12.17 17.75 17.72
C VAL A 73 11.68 18.98 18.46
N SER A 74 12.62 19.91 18.78
CA SER A 74 12.27 21.16 19.46
C SER A 74 11.40 22.06 18.60
N GLY A 75 10.35 22.62 19.18
CA GLY A 75 9.51 23.65 18.53
C GLY A 75 8.45 23.14 17.56
N ILE A 76 8.12 21.85 17.57
CA ILE A 76 6.94 21.29 16.92
C ILE A 76 5.96 20.85 18.01
N ILE A 77 4.68 21.05 17.76
CA ILE A 77 3.62 20.47 18.59
C ILE A 77 3.40 19.07 18.01
N ASP A 78 3.94 18.08 18.69
CA ASP A 78 3.85 16.68 18.30
C ASP A 78 2.55 16.01 18.80
N GLU A 79 2.40 14.74 18.51
CA GLU A 79 1.26 13.92 18.90
C GLU A 79 1.09 13.81 20.43
N SER A 80 2.13 14.07 21.20
CA SER A 80 2.08 14.04 22.67
C SER A 80 1.29 15.21 23.27
N MET A 81 0.90 16.21 22.44
CA MET A 81 0.23 17.45 22.85
C MET A 81 0.94 18.18 24.01
N ASP A 82 2.19 17.80 24.28
CA ASP A 82 3.04 18.48 25.27
C ASP A 82 3.39 19.89 24.73
N SER A 83 2.48 20.82 24.94
CA SER A 83 2.79 22.22 24.95
C SER A 83 3.46 22.55 26.31
N ASP A 84 4.62 22.03 26.55
CA ASP A 84 5.50 22.64 27.56
C ASP A 84 5.63 24.08 27.11
N GLY A 85 4.97 25.00 27.83
CA GLY A 85 4.76 26.40 27.48
C GLY A 85 5.93 26.96 26.70
N ALA A 86 5.82 26.89 25.35
CA ALA A 86 6.91 27.26 24.48
C ALA A 86 7.22 28.74 24.81
N PRO A 87 8.40 29.04 25.31
CA PRO A 87 8.74 30.41 25.64
C PRO A 87 8.50 31.27 24.41
N ASP A 88 8.08 32.53 24.61
CA ASP A 88 7.86 33.50 23.53
C ASP A 88 9.13 33.72 22.71
N ASP A 89 10.31 33.40 23.25
CA ASP A 89 11.60 33.43 22.58
C ASP A 89 11.83 32.21 21.70
N ILE A 90 11.69 32.37 20.37
CA ILE A 90 11.97 31.36 19.36
C ILE A 90 13.48 31.19 19.21
N LYS A 91 14.00 29.99 19.47
CA LYS A 91 15.42 29.68 19.33
C LYS A 91 15.75 29.19 17.94
N ASP A 92 16.94 29.52 17.44
CA ASP A 92 17.40 29.18 16.07
C ASP A 92 17.41 27.68 15.75
N TYR A 93 17.49 26.81 16.76
CA TYR A 93 17.46 25.37 16.60
C TYR A 93 16.05 24.77 16.63
N GLU A 94 15.01 25.55 16.78
CA GLU A 94 13.63 25.08 16.81
C GLU A 94 13.06 24.94 15.40
N PHE A 95 12.15 23.98 15.20
CA PHE A 95 11.43 23.78 13.93
C PHE A 95 10.72 25.06 13.48
N ARG A 96 10.08 25.78 14.40
CA ARG A 96 9.33 27.01 14.08
C ARG A 96 10.24 28.17 13.59
N SER A 97 11.54 28.17 13.92
CA SER A 97 12.49 29.19 13.43
C SER A 97 12.88 28.98 11.97
N LYS A 98 12.63 27.77 11.41
CA LYS A 98 13.06 27.40 10.08
C LYS A 98 12.16 27.98 9.00
N ASN A 99 12.72 28.25 7.81
CA ASN A 99 11.94 28.68 6.67
C ASN A 99 11.04 27.53 6.14
N THR A 100 10.04 27.88 5.34
CA THR A 100 9.04 26.94 4.83
C THR A 100 9.69 25.75 4.09
N PHE A 101 10.74 25.98 3.30
CA PHE A 101 11.41 24.92 2.56
C PHE A 101 12.11 23.91 3.49
N GLN A 102 12.77 24.41 4.55
CA GLN A 102 13.42 23.55 5.54
C GLN A 102 12.38 22.76 6.37
N LYS A 103 11.24 23.37 6.68
CA LYS A 103 10.11 22.67 7.31
C LYS A 103 9.58 21.57 6.43
N LEU A 104 9.34 21.84 5.14
CA LEU A 104 8.87 20.84 4.18
C LEU A 104 9.88 19.71 3.96
N TRP A 105 11.17 20.03 3.87
CA TRP A 105 12.24 19.04 3.79
C TRP A 105 12.20 18.06 4.96
N PHE A 106 12.11 18.58 6.19
CA PHE A 106 11.99 17.77 7.38
C PHE A 106 10.73 16.87 7.34
N LEU A 107 9.57 17.46 7.05
CA LEU A 107 8.28 16.75 7.05
C LEU A 107 8.15 15.71 5.91
N SER A 108 8.79 15.93 4.77
CA SER A 108 8.75 14.96 3.65
C SER A 108 9.79 13.86 3.76
N ALA A 109 10.79 14.00 4.62
CA ALA A 109 11.93 13.09 4.65
C ALA A 109 11.56 11.66 5.08
N GLY A 110 10.62 11.51 6.01
CA GLY A 110 10.09 10.20 6.42
C GLY A 110 9.39 9.49 5.25
N VAL A 111 8.54 10.22 4.54
CA VAL A 111 7.84 9.73 3.34
C VAL A 111 8.83 9.29 2.25
N ILE A 112 9.85 10.12 1.98
CA ILE A 112 10.89 9.81 0.99
C ILE A 112 11.62 8.53 1.37
N MET A 113 11.97 8.32 2.63
CA MET A 113 12.64 7.10 3.09
C MET A 113 11.78 5.86 2.89
N ASN A 114 10.47 5.96 3.08
CA ASN A 114 9.56 4.86 2.83
C ASN A 114 9.50 4.47 1.35
N PHE A 115 9.47 5.44 0.44
CA PHE A 115 9.52 5.15 -1.00
C PHE A 115 10.89 4.60 -1.42
N ILE A 116 11.99 5.11 -0.87
CA ILE A 116 13.33 4.57 -1.10
C ILE A 116 13.41 3.11 -0.65
N LEU A 117 12.89 2.76 0.52
CA LEU A 117 12.86 1.39 1.00
C LEU A 117 12.09 0.48 0.04
N SER A 118 10.92 0.90 -0.41
CA SER A 118 10.11 0.14 -1.37
C SER A 118 10.87 -0.12 -2.67
N ILE A 119 11.49 0.92 -3.24
CA ILE A 119 12.28 0.83 -4.46
C ILE A 119 13.48 -0.11 -4.28
N ILE A 120 14.21 -0.01 -3.16
CA ILE A 120 15.35 -0.88 -2.87
C ILE A 120 14.92 -2.34 -2.81
N ILE A 121 13.83 -2.65 -2.09
CA ILE A 121 13.34 -4.02 -1.96
C ILE A 121 12.90 -4.56 -3.31
N PHE A 122 12.05 -3.84 -4.06
CA PHE A 122 11.60 -4.29 -5.38
C PHE A 122 12.75 -4.43 -6.36
N THR A 123 13.76 -3.54 -6.33
CA THR A 123 14.96 -3.68 -7.16
C THR A 123 15.68 -5.00 -6.85
N GLY A 124 15.88 -5.30 -5.57
CA GLY A 124 16.49 -6.56 -5.16
C GLY A 124 15.68 -7.79 -5.59
N LEU A 125 14.36 -7.72 -5.47
CA LEU A 125 13.46 -8.80 -5.89
C LEU A 125 13.49 -9.01 -7.41
N PHE A 126 13.34 -7.97 -8.22
CA PHE A 126 13.37 -8.07 -9.68
C PHE A 126 14.74 -8.49 -10.20
N PHE A 127 15.82 -8.01 -9.58
CA PHE A 127 17.19 -8.40 -9.97
C PHE A 127 17.48 -9.85 -9.65
N SER A 128 17.00 -10.36 -8.50
CA SER A 128 17.27 -11.74 -8.06
C SER A 128 16.37 -12.79 -8.69
N GLN A 129 15.10 -12.45 -8.96
CA GLN A 129 14.10 -13.40 -9.45
C GLN A 129 13.71 -13.17 -10.92
N GLY A 130 14.04 -11.98 -11.46
CA GLY A 130 13.52 -11.55 -12.76
C GLY A 130 12.02 -11.24 -12.72
N THR A 131 11.39 -11.34 -13.86
CA THR A 131 9.93 -11.22 -14.05
C THR A 131 9.40 -12.37 -14.89
N GLN A 132 8.08 -12.48 -14.95
CA GLN A 132 7.40 -13.40 -15.86
C GLN A 132 6.96 -12.62 -17.10
N GLU A 133 7.50 -12.99 -18.26
CA GLU A 133 7.07 -12.43 -19.55
C GLU A 133 5.99 -13.32 -20.14
N LEU A 134 4.84 -12.70 -20.45
CA LEU A 134 3.73 -13.41 -21.07
C LEU A 134 4.10 -13.80 -22.50
N ILE A 135 3.92 -15.07 -22.85
CA ILE A 135 4.02 -15.52 -24.24
C ILE A 135 2.78 -15.01 -24.96
N ASP A 136 2.98 -14.21 -26.00
CA ASP A 136 1.88 -13.59 -26.75
C ASP A 136 1.25 -14.57 -27.75
N GLU A 137 0.85 -15.75 -27.27
CA GLU A 137 0.09 -16.75 -27.97
C GLU A 137 -1.27 -16.92 -27.28
N PRO A 138 -2.39 -17.12 -28.04
CA PRO A 138 -3.72 -17.27 -27.46
C PRO A 138 -3.95 -18.67 -26.86
N LYS A 139 -2.93 -19.21 -26.20
CA LYS A 139 -2.90 -20.55 -25.61
C LYS A 139 -3.06 -20.48 -24.10
N ILE A 140 -3.98 -21.27 -23.58
CA ILE A 140 -4.36 -21.31 -22.17
C ILE A 140 -3.37 -22.18 -21.37
N ASN A 141 -2.78 -21.60 -20.32
CA ASN A 141 -1.98 -22.34 -19.34
C ASN A 141 -2.84 -22.90 -18.20
N GLU A 142 -3.77 -22.08 -17.69
CA GLU A 142 -4.62 -22.48 -16.57
C GLU A 142 -6.02 -21.90 -16.73
N VAL A 143 -7.01 -22.67 -16.28
CA VAL A 143 -8.42 -22.28 -16.18
C VAL A 143 -8.80 -22.25 -14.71
N GLN A 144 -9.21 -21.09 -14.23
CA GLN A 144 -9.72 -20.91 -12.88
C GLN A 144 -11.12 -21.55 -12.78
N LYS A 145 -11.36 -22.38 -11.78
CA LYS A 145 -12.69 -22.97 -11.56
C LYS A 145 -13.71 -21.94 -11.10
N SER A 146 -13.26 -21.01 -10.27
CA SER A 146 -14.10 -19.92 -9.77
C SER A 146 -13.34 -18.60 -9.78
N ILE A 147 -14.08 -17.52 -9.93
CA ILE A 147 -13.58 -16.14 -9.83
C ILE A 147 -14.40 -15.39 -8.78
N VAL A 148 -13.80 -14.38 -8.16
CA VAL A 148 -14.47 -13.53 -7.20
C VAL A 148 -15.03 -12.32 -7.92
N VAL A 149 -16.33 -12.10 -7.77
CA VAL A 149 -17.07 -10.94 -8.32
C VAL A 149 -17.76 -10.20 -7.19
N PHE A 150 -18.25 -8.98 -7.46
CA PHE A 150 -19.06 -8.24 -6.50
C PHE A 150 -20.54 -8.38 -6.88
N ASP A 151 -21.37 -8.69 -5.89
CA ASP A 151 -22.83 -8.73 -6.05
C ASP A 151 -23.47 -7.32 -6.07
N ALA A 152 -24.79 -7.26 -6.13
CA ALA A 152 -25.55 -6.00 -6.12
C ALA A 152 -25.39 -5.18 -4.81
N ASN A 153 -24.97 -5.82 -3.72
CA ASN A 153 -24.72 -5.21 -2.42
C ASN A 153 -23.25 -4.79 -2.25
N ASN A 154 -22.41 -4.97 -3.29
CA ASN A 154 -20.97 -4.84 -3.25
C ASN A 154 -20.27 -5.84 -2.31
N ASP A 155 -20.89 -7.00 -2.03
CA ASP A 155 -20.25 -8.08 -1.30
C ASP A 155 -19.50 -9.00 -2.27
N THR A 156 -18.37 -9.56 -1.83
CA THR A 156 -17.59 -10.50 -2.62
C THR A 156 -18.25 -11.87 -2.67
N VAL A 157 -18.56 -12.34 -3.88
CA VAL A 157 -19.15 -13.66 -4.11
C VAL A 157 -18.27 -14.46 -5.06
N SER A 158 -18.03 -15.73 -4.72
CA SER A 158 -17.32 -16.65 -5.63
C SER A 158 -18.32 -17.25 -6.61
N VAL A 159 -18.08 -17.03 -7.91
CA VAL A 159 -18.88 -17.60 -8.99
C VAL A 159 -18.03 -18.52 -9.84
N VAL A 160 -18.70 -19.48 -10.52
CA VAL A 160 -18.01 -20.35 -11.50
C VAL A 160 -17.47 -19.50 -12.63
N SER A 161 -16.20 -19.69 -13.01
CA SER A 161 -15.61 -18.86 -14.07
C SER A 161 -16.24 -19.12 -15.43
N PRO A 162 -16.36 -18.11 -16.30
CA PRO A 162 -16.86 -18.28 -17.64
C PRO A 162 -16.08 -19.31 -18.47
N ALA A 163 -14.76 -19.35 -18.30
CA ALA A 163 -13.89 -20.32 -18.98
C ALA A 163 -14.19 -21.77 -18.56
N TYR A 164 -14.41 -21.99 -17.26
CA TYR A 164 -14.77 -23.32 -16.77
C TYR A 164 -16.15 -23.75 -17.27
N ASN A 165 -17.12 -22.84 -17.33
CA ASN A 165 -18.45 -23.08 -17.90
C ASN A 165 -18.41 -23.43 -19.41
N LEU A 166 -17.44 -22.87 -20.16
CA LEU A 166 -17.20 -23.23 -21.56
C LEU A 166 -16.60 -24.62 -21.74
N GLY A 167 -16.02 -25.20 -20.68
CA GLY A 167 -15.21 -26.42 -20.79
C GLY A 167 -13.84 -26.12 -21.42
N LEU A 168 -13.31 -24.92 -21.25
CA LEU A 168 -11.92 -24.62 -21.61
C LEU A 168 -10.97 -25.40 -20.71
N GLU A 169 -9.89 -25.88 -21.28
CA GLU A 169 -8.87 -26.69 -20.60
C GLU A 169 -7.48 -26.11 -20.86
N LYS A 170 -6.52 -26.55 -20.06
CA LYS A 170 -5.11 -26.26 -20.32
C LYS A 170 -4.76 -26.66 -21.75
N ASN A 171 -3.89 -25.91 -22.41
CA ASN A 171 -3.47 -26.05 -23.81
C ASN A 171 -4.52 -25.72 -24.87
N SER A 172 -5.77 -25.39 -24.48
CA SER A 172 -6.74 -24.88 -25.45
C SER A 172 -6.25 -23.57 -26.08
N ILE A 173 -6.53 -23.41 -27.39
CA ILE A 173 -6.14 -22.21 -28.16
C ILE A 173 -7.43 -21.48 -28.53
N ILE A 174 -7.56 -20.23 -28.13
CA ILE A 174 -8.69 -19.37 -28.53
C ILE A 174 -8.48 -18.98 -30.01
N LEU A 175 -9.46 -19.23 -30.83
CA LEU A 175 -9.41 -18.94 -32.27
C LEU A 175 -10.22 -17.68 -32.64
N GLN A 176 -11.41 -17.52 -32.04
CA GLN A 176 -12.27 -16.37 -32.31
C GLN A 176 -13.10 -15.99 -31.07
N ILE A 177 -13.40 -14.69 -30.94
CA ILE A 177 -14.35 -14.14 -29.96
C ILE A 177 -15.32 -13.22 -30.73
N ASN A 178 -16.61 -13.55 -30.70
CA ASN A 178 -17.65 -12.85 -31.46
C ASN A 178 -17.34 -12.67 -32.96
N GLY A 179 -16.65 -13.64 -33.57
CA GLY A 179 -16.24 -13.60 -34.97
C GLY A 179 -14.92 -12.86 -35.25
N ASN A 180 -14.35 -12.19 -34.29
CA ASN A 180 -13.00 -11.60 -34.39
C ASN A 180 -11.94 -12.69 -34.23
N ASP A 181 -11.02 -12.77 -35.18
CA ASP A 181 -9.88 -13.70 -35.09
C ASP A 181 -8.93 -13.29 -33.95
N ILE A 182 -8.45 -14.30 -33.22
CA ILE A 182 -7.57 -14.14 -32.08
C ILE A 182 -6.22 -14.77 -32.43
N ASN A 183 -5.18 -13.96 -32.52
CA ASN A 183 -3.84 -14.38 -32.87
C ASN A 183 -2.87 -14.22 -31.69
N THR A 184 -3.16 -13.32 -30.77
CA THR A 184 -2.32 -12.96 -29.64
C THR A 184 -3.08 -13.08 -28.31
N TRP A 185 -2.38 -13.13 -27.20
CA TRP A 185 -3.01 -13.05 -25.87
C TRP A 185 -3.67 -11.68 -25.63
N LEU A 186 -3.09 -10.64 -26.21
CA LEU A 186 -3.65 -9.28 -26.10
C LEU A 186 -5.03 -9.19 -26.81
N ASP A 187 -5.20 -9.87 -27.95
CA ASP A 187 -6.50 -9.92 -28.64
C ASP A 187 -7.60 -10.51 -27.74
N ILE A 188 -7.27 -11.53 -26.91
CA ILE A 188 -8.23 -12.05 -25.93
C ILE A 188 -8.63 -10.97 -24.95
N SER A 189 -7.63 -10.27 -24.37
CA SER A 189 -7.86 -9.21 -23.39
C SER A 189 -8.75 -8.10 -23.96
N ASP A 190 -8.47 -7.62 -25.18
CA ASP A 190 -9.19 -6.52 -25.82
C ASP A 190 -10.63 -6.90 -26.14
N ASN A 191 -10.89 -8.17 -26.55
CA ASN A 191 -12.22 -8.65 -26.86
C ASN A 191 -13.07 -9.03 -25.65
N ILE A 192 -12.46 -9.23 -24.46
CA ILE A 192 -13.15 -9.65 -23.22
C ILE A 192 -13.30 -8.48 -22.23
N THR A 193 -12.27 -7.65 -22.06
CA THR A 193 -12.22 -6.61 -21.02
C THR A 193 -13.41 -5.65 -21.09
N ASN A 194 -13.83 -5.26 -22.29
CA ASN A 194 -14.94 -4.33 -22.51
C ASN A 194 -16.31 -5.03 -22.65
N LYS A 195 -16.40 -6.32 -22.34
CA LYS A 195 -17.62 -7.14 -22.45
C LYS A 195 -18.16 -7.62 -21.11
N ALA A 196 -17.89 -6.88 -20.04
CA ALA A 196 -18.44 -7.16 -18.72
C ALA A 196 -19.98 -7.33 -18.81
N ASP A 197 -20.50 -8.35 -18.12
CA ASP A 197 -21.92 -8.70 -18.05
C ASP A 197 -22.60 -9.03 -19.39
N SER A 198 -21.81 -9.23 -20.46
CA SER A 198 -22.31 -9.51 -21.82
C SER A 198 -22.09 -10.98 -22.20
N VAL A 199 -22.93 -11.49 -23.09
CA VAL A 199 -22.76 -12.83 -23.68
C VAL A 199 -21.85 -12.72 -24.89
N VAL A 200 -20.81 -13.55 -24.96
CA VAL A 200 -19.89 -13.64 -26.08
C VAL A 200 -19.83 -15.08 -26.62
N LEU A 201 -19.70 -15.18 -27.94
CA LEU A 201 -19.40 -16.46 -28.60
C LEU A 201 -17.88 -16.67 -28.62
N VAL A 202 -17.41 -17.74 -28.00
CA VAL A 202 -15.99 -18.14 -28.01
C VAL A 202 -15.85 -19.39 -28.88
N LYS A 203 -14.87 -19.38 -29.79
CA LYS A 203 -14.47 -20.52 -30.58
C LYS A 203 -13.02 -20.87 -30.24
N TRP A 204 -12.78 -22.11 -29.92
CA TRP A 204 -11.46 -22.58 -29.51
C TRP A 204 -11.13 -23.97 -30.06
N LYS A 205 -9.86 -24.29 -30.07
CA LYS A 205 -9.33 -25.60 -30.36
C LYS A 205 -8.87 -26.23 -29.06
N ASN A 206 -9.39 -27.40 -28.70
CA ASN A 206 -8.96 -28.12 -27.50
C ASN A 206 -7.61 -28.83 -27.73
N ASP A 207 -7.04 -29.45 -26.69
CA ASP A 207 -5.74 -30.15 -26.74
C ASP A 207 -5.77 -31.36 -27.72
N GLU A 208 -6.93 -31.99 -27.93
CA GLU A 208 -7.14 -33.06 -28.91
C GLU A 208 -7.24 -32.57 -30.37
N GLY A 209 -7.20 -31.25 -30.59
CA GLY A 209 -7.29 -30.66 -31.93
C GLY A 209 -8.72 -30.42 -32.42
N LYS A 210 -9.76 -30.71 -31.62
CA LYS A 210 -11.15 -30.52 -31.97
C LYS A 210 -11.54 -29.06 -31.82
N ILE A 211 -12.21 -28.48 -32.81
CA ILE A 211 -12.72 -27.12 -32.78
C ILE A 211 -14.11 -27.12 -32.14
N LEU A 212 -14.28 -26.31 -31.11
CA LEU A 212 -15.52 -26.16 -30.34
C LEU A 212 -15.92 -24.70 -30.36
N SER A 213 -17.20 -24.42 -30.17
CA SER A 213 -17.72 -23.05 -30.01
C SER A 213 -18.94 -23.06 -29.11
N ASN A 214 -19.04 -22.08 -28.21
CA ASN A 214 -20.20 -21.91 -27.35
C ASN A 214 -20.32 -20.45 -26.86
N ASN A 215 -21.52 -20.09 -26.45
CA ASN A 215 -21.81 -18.80 -25.85
C ASN A 215 -21.55 -18.86 -24.34
N VAL A 216 -20.97 -17.80 -23.80
CA VAL A 216 -20.75 -17.64 -22.36
C VAL A 216 -20.99 -16.22 -21.92
N LYS A 217 -21.59 -16.04 -20.75
CA LYS A 217 -21.68 -14.74 -20.10
C LYS A 217 -20.35 -14.42 -19.47
N ILE A 218 -19.78 -13.28 -19.81
CA ILE A 218 -18.56 -12.75 -19.21
C ILE A 218 -18.91 -12.08 -17.89
N GLU A 219 -18.24 -12.48 -16.84
CA GLU A 219 -18.44 -11.84 -15.53
C GLU A 219 -17.70 -10.50 -15.46
N GLY A 220 -18.41 -9.49 -14.94
CA GLY A 220 -17.87 -8.15 -14.72
C GLY A 220 -17.23 -8.00 -13.35
N VAL A 221 -15.92 -7.73 -13.30
CA VAL A 221 -15.21 -7.47 -12.05
C VAL A 221 -14.86 -6.00 -11.98
N PRO A 222 -15.22 -5.29 -10.88
CA PRO A 222 -14.79 -3.93 -10.68
C PRO A 222 -13.26 -3.87 -10.68
N THR A 223 -12.72 -3.12 -11.60
CA THR A 223 -11.27 -2.94 -11.75
C THR A 223 -11.00 -1.45 -11.75
N PHE A 224 -9.96 -1.11 -11.03
CA PHE A 224 -9.48 0.25 -11.00
C PHE A 224 -8.50 0.48 -12.18
N ASP A 225 -8.78 1.43 -13.07
CA ASP A 225 -7.96 1.73 -14.26
C ASP A 225 -6.94 2.86 -14.07
N GLY A 226 -6.76 3.31 -12.84
CA GLY A 226 -5.91 4.46 -12.51
C GLY A 226 -6.67 5.79 -12.40
N THR A 227 -7.92 5.89 -12.85
CA THR A 227 -8.74 7.10 -12.79
C THR A 227 -10.15 6.87 -12.28
N SER A 228 -10.72 5.71 -12.58
CA SER A 228 -12.08 5.33 -12.20
C SER A 228 -12.19 3.84 -11.89
N ILE A 229 -13.25 3.47 -11.16
CA ILE A 229 -13.63 2.08 -11.01
C ILE A 229 -14.58 1.77 -12.16
N SER A 230 -14.14 0.89 -13.07
CA SER A 230 -14.94 0.37 -14.16
C SER A 230 -15.10 -1.14 -14.04
N LYS A 231 -16.19 -1.69 -14.55
CA LYS A 231 -16.32 -3.14 -14.66
C LYS A 231 -15.54 -3.63 -15.85
N LYS A 232 -14.56 -4.52 -15.61
CA LYS A 232 -13.85 -5.23 -16.68
C LYS A 232 -14.33 -6.65 -16.76
N GLY A 233 -14.54 -7.13 -18.00
CA GLY A 233 -14.88 -8.51 -18.25
C GLY A 233 -13.73 -9.45 -17.94
N ILE A 234 -14.03 -10.57 -17.28
CA ILE A 234 -13.06 -11.63 -16.98
C ILE A 234 -13.58 -12.96 -17.50
N LEU A 235 -12.69 -13.70 -18.20
CA LEU A 235 -12.98 -15.05 -18.68
C LEU A 235 -12.53 -16.12 -17.65
N GLY A 236 -11.51 -15.82 -16.83
CA GLY A 236 -10.97 -16.75 -15.83
C GLY A 236 -9.91 -17.70 -16.40
N ILE A 237 -9.01 -17.20 -17.25
CA ILE A 237 -7.89 -17.93 -17.85
C ILE A 237 -6.55 -17.22 -17.60
N SER A 238 -5.45 -17.96 -17.61
CA SER A 238 -4.09 -17.42 -17.68
C SER A 238 -3.33 -17.95 -18.89
N GLY A 239 -2.46 -17.10 -19.45
CA GLY A 239 -1.54 -17.46 -20.52
C GLY A 239 -0.28 -18.13 -20.01
N TYR A 240 0.53 -18.63 -20.93
CA TYR A 240 1.86 -19.12 -20.63
C TYR A 240 2.82 -17.96 -20.39
N THR A 241 3.68 -18.12 -19.41
CA THR A 241 4.76 -17.17 -19.12
C THR A 241 6.12 -17.87 -19.15
N ILE A 242 7.15 -17.10 -19.48
CA ILE A 242 8.55 -17.55 -19.39
C ILE A 242 9.29 -16.64 -18.40
N PRO A 243 10.21 -17.22 -17.61
CA PRO A 243 11.04 -16.41 -16.72
C PRO A 243 11.99 -15.54 -17.56
N LYS A 244 12.03 -14.25 -17.26
CA LYS A 244 12.92 -13.26 -17.86
C LYS A 244 13.83 -12.69 -16.80
N SER A 245 15.13 -12.92 -16.93
CA SER A 245 16.12 -12.29 -16.07
C SER A 245 16.28 -10.82 -16.46
N LEU A 246 16.39 -9.96 -15.44
CA LEU A 246 16.53 -8.51 -15.61
C LEU A 246 17.92 -8.05 -15.18
N GLY A 247 18.51 -7.11 -15.92
CA GLY A 247 19.68 -6.37 -15.48
C GLY A 247 19.34 -5.41 -14.31
N PHE A 248 20.37 -4.96 -13.58
CA PHE A 248 20.17 -4.04 -12.44
C PHE A 248 19.42 -2.76 -12.84
N GLY A 249 19.76 -2.14 -13.98
CA GLY A 249 19.09 -0.92 -14.44
C GLY A 249 17.62 -1.14 -14.79
N GLU A 250 17.28 -2.24 -15.46
CA GLU A 250 15.89 -2.63 -15.76
C GLU A 250 15.11 -2.91 -14.48
N SER A 251 15.72 -3.63 -13.52
CA SER A 251 15.13 -3.92 -12.21
C SER A 251 14.84 -2.64 -11.42
N PHE A 252 15.74 -1.66 -11.46
CA PHE A 252 15.54 -0.37 -10.82
C PHE A 252 14.37 0.41 -11.45
N ILE A 253 14.34 0.51 -12.78
CA ILE A 253 13.24 1.21 -13.49
C ILE A 253 11.90 0.56 -13.16
N LEU A 254 11.83 -0.77 -13.26
CA LEU A 254 10.61 -1.52 -12.95
C LEU A 254 10.18 -1.36 -11.49
N SER A 255 11.13 -1.27 -10.56
CA SER A 255 10.83 -1.04 -9.14
C SER A 255 10.25 0.34 -8.86
N VAL A 256 10.70 1.36 -9.56
CA VAL A 256 10.12 2.72 -9.51
C VAL A 256 8.70 2.70 -10.07
N GLU A 257 8.49 2.07 -11.23
CA GLU A 257 7.16 1.92 -11.84
C GLU A 257 6.20 1.15 -10.91
N GLN A 258 6.66 0.05 -10.30
CA GLN A 258 5.89 -0.73 -9.35
C GLN A 258 5.50 0.10 -8.12
N THR A 259 6.44 0.85 -7.55
CA THR A 259 6.18 1.72 -6.39
C THR A 259 5.17 2.80 -6.74
N ILE A 260 5.32 3.47 -7.88
CA ILE A 260 4.36 4.47 -8.37
C ILE A 260 2.98 3.83 -8.63
N GLY A 261 2.97 2.63 -9.20
CA GLY A 261 1.73 1.85 -9.41
C GLY A 261 0.99 1.58 -8.10
N ILE A 262 1.70 1.15 -7.06
CA ILE A 262 1.14 0.94 -5.72
C ILE A 262 0.56 2.24 -5.16
N ILE A 263 1.32 3.34 -5.22
CA ILE A 263 0.88 4.66 -4.73
C ILE A 263 -0.40 5.10 -5.44
N LYS A 264 -0.43 5.01 -6.77
CA LYS A 264 -1.62 5.35 -7.56
C LYS A 264 -2.82 4.49 -7.18
N SER A 265 -2.68 3.17 -7.18
CA SER A 265 -3.77 2.24 -6.86
C SER A 265 -4.32 2.49 -5.46
N SER A 266 -3.45 2.68 -4.48
CA SER A 266 -3.85 2.96 -3.10
C SER A 266 -4.53 4.31 -2.95
N PHE A 267 -4.02 5.37 -3.59
CA PHE A 267 -4.65 6.70 -3.59
C PHE A 267 -6.07 6.65 -4.13
N TYR A 268 -6.28 5.94 -5.23
CA TYR A 268 -7.61 5.79 -5.81
C TYR A 268 -8.51 4.85 -5.01
N GLY A 269 -7.94 3.83 -4.35
CA GLY A 269 -8.64 3.02 -3.37
C GLY A 269 -9.20 3.89 -2.22
N PHE A 270 -8.38 4.77 -1.66
CA PHE A 270 -8.84 5.76 -0.66
C PHE A 270 -9.92 6.69 -1.22
N LYS A 271 -9.71 7.22 -2.42
CA LYS A 271 -10.74 8.05 -3.09
C LYS A 271 -12.04 7.28 -3.24
N GLY A 272 -11.99 6.02 -3.68
CA GLY A 272 -13.16 5.15 -3.84
C GLY A 272 -13.92 4.95 -2.52
N ILE A 273 -13.20 4.80 -1.41
CA ILE A 273 -13.79 4.70 -0.06
C ILE A 273 -14.45 6.03 0.34
N VAL A 274 -13.76 7.15 0.20
CA VAL A 274 -14.28 8.48 0.56
C VAL A 274 -15.52 8.86 -0.27
N THR A 275 -15.55 8.45 -1.56
CA THR A 275 -16.69 8.69 -2.45
C THR A 275 -17.82 7.65 -2.32
N GLY A 276 -17.66 6.64 -1.45
CA GLY A 276 -18.65 5.58 -1.24
C GLY A 276 -18.72 4.55 -2.37
N GLN A 277 -17.80 4.57 -3.33
CA GLN A 277 -17.70 3.58 -4.41
C GLN A 277 -17.13 2.24 -3.92
N ILE A 278 -16.33 2.28 -2.87
CA ILE A 278 -15.76 1.09 -2.20
C ILE A 278 -16.29 1.09 -0.76
N SER A 279 -16.81 -0.05 -0.32
CA SER A 279 -17.29 -0.19 1.06
C SER A 279 -16.12 -0.15 2.06
N LEU A 280 -16.35 0.53 3.21
CA LEU A 280 -15.41 0.59 4.32
C LEU A 280 -15.06 -0.80 4.90
N GLN A 281 -15.91 -1.80 4.69
CA GLN A 281 -15.66 -3.17 5.16
C GLN A 281 -14.42 -3.83 4.54
N TYR A 282 -13.93 -3.31 3.40
CA TYR A 282 -12.69 -3.79 2.77
C TYR A 282 -11.41 -3.19 3.39
N LEU A 283 -11.54 -2.24 4.32
CA LEU A 283 -10.38 -1.76 5.07
C LEU A 283 -9.96 -2.81 6.09
N SER A 284 -8.74 -3.29 5.95
CA SER A 284 -8.10 -4.12 6.95
C SER A 284 -7.35 -3.26 7.95
N GLY A 285 -7.49 -3.59 9.23
CA GLY A 285 -6.70 -3.01 10.31
C GLY A 285 -5.43 -3.82 10.59
N ILE A 286 -4.81 -3.53 11.73
CA ILE A 286 -3.54 -4.16 12.13
C ILE A 286 -3.66 -5.68 12.32
N VAL A 287 -4.83 -6.18 12.71
CA VAL A 287 -5.09 -7.61 12.92
C VAL A 287 -5.19 -8.34 11.58
N GLY A 288 -5.87 -7.75 10.59
CA GLY A 288 -5.95 -8.27 9.23
C GLY A 288 -4.58 -8.30 8.56
N ILE A 289 -3.79 -7.22 8.70
CA ILE A 289 -2.41 -7.15 8.20
C ILE A 289 -1.53 -8.22 8.87
N ALA A 290 -1.66 -8.45 10.18
CA ALA A 290 -0.91 -9.49 10.88
C ALA A 290 -1.26 -10.90 10.39
N LYS A 291 -2.55 -11.17 10.16
CA LYS A 291 -3.01 -12.44 9.60
C LYS A 291 -2.45 -12.66 8.21
N GLU A 292 -2.51 -11.64 7.34
CA GLU A 292 -2.00 -11.72 5.99
C GLU A 292 -0.47 -11.90 5.96
N ALA A 293 0.28 -11.15 6.78
CA ALA A 293 1.72 -11.31 6.92
C ALA A 293 2.11 -12.74 7.35
N GLY A 294 1.36 -13.30 8.30
CA GLY A 294 1.54 -14.68 8.72
C GLY A 294 1.24 -15.69 7.62
N ASN A 295 0.18 -15.48 6.85
CA ASN A 295 -0.17 -16.33 5.72
C ASN A 295 0.90 -16.28 4.63
N VAL A 296 1.32 -15.08 4.24
CA VAL A 296 2.37 -14.86 3.24
C VAL A 296 3.68 -15.52 3.68
N ALA A 297 4.08 -15.35 4.94
CA ALA A 297 5.31 -15.96 5.46
C ALA A 297 5.29 -17.50 5.38
N LYS A 298 4.13 -18.12 5.62
CA LYS A 298 3.98 -19.59 5.61
C LYS A 298 3.83 -20.17 4.21
N SER A 299 3.00 -19.55 3.37
CA SER A 299 2.66 -20.10 2.04
C SER A 299 3.67 -19.74 0.97
N SER A 300 4.23 -18.53 1.03
CA SER A 300 5.04 -17.94 -0.05
C SER A 300 6.46 -17.58 0.37
N GLY A 301 6.78 -17.74 1.66
CA GLY A 301 8.13 -17.59 2.20
C GLY A 301 8.60 -16.15 2.38
N PHE A 302 9.87 -16.02 2.78
CA PHE A 302 10.47 -14.73 3.17
C PHE A 302 10.51 -13.69 2.05
N ILE A 303 10.68 -14.12 0.81
CA ILE A 303 10.73 -13.23 -0.37
C ILE A 303 9.41 -12.48 -0.56
N SER A 304 8.30 -13.20 -0.46
CA SER A 304 6.96 -12.59 -0.55
C SER A 304 6.66 -11.68 0.65
N LEU A 305 7.24 -12.00 1.82
CA LEU A 305 7.16 -11.12 2.99
C LEU A 305 7.92 -9.80 2.76
N LEU A 306 9.05 -9.82 2.07
CA LEU A 306 9.75 -8.60 1.64
C LEU A 306 8.91 -7.78 0.65
N ALA A 307 8.27 -8.42 -0.31
CA ALA A 307 7.37 -7.72 -1.25
C ALA A 307 6.19 -7.06 -0.51
N LEU A 308 5.61 -7.76 0.49
CA LEU A 308 4.56 -7.20 1.34
C LEU A 308 5.09 -6.01 2.17
N MET A 309 6.32 -6.09 2.70
CA MET A 309 6.95 -4.97 3.41
C MET A 309 7.14 -3.76 2.50
N ALA A 310 7.58 -3.94 1.24
CA ALA A 310 7.71 -2.86 0.27
C ALA A 310 6.34 -2.23 -0.06
N PHE A 311 5.30 -3.04 -0.20
CA PHE A 311 3.92 -2.58 -0.38
C PHE A 311 3.44 -1.75 0.81
N ILE A 312 3.65 -2.23 2.04
CA ILE A 312 3.27 -1.51 3.27
C ILE A 312 4.07 -0.21 3.40
N SER A 313 5.37 -0.23 3.09
CA SER A 313 6.21 0.96 3.12
C SER A 313 5.71 2.04 2.16
N SER A 314 5.35 1.66 0.92
CA SER A 314 4.76 2.61 -0.05
C SER A 314 3.46 3.21 0.45
N ASN A 315 2.60 2.39 1.07
CA ASN A 315 1.32 2.85 1.62
C ASN A 315 1.51 3.75 2.84
N LEU A 316 2.46 3.44 3.72
CA LEU A 316 2.80 4.28 4.87
C LEU A 316 3.28 5.66 4.39
N GLY A 317 4.15 5.71 3.38
CA GLY A 317 4.56 6.96 2.75
C GLY A 317 3.39 7.73 2.14
N LEU A 318 2.48 7.05 1.42
CA LEU A 318 1.29 7.67 0.85
C LEU A 318 0.37 8.26 1.92
N ILE A 319 0.06 7.50 2.98
CA ILE A 319 -0.84 7.97 4.03
C ILE A 319 -0.23 9.19 4.73
N ASN A 320 1.07 9.15 5.03
CA ASN A 320 1.74 10.24 5.71
C ASN A 320 1.87 11.52 4.87
N ILE A 321 1.84 11.47 3.53
CA ILE A 321 1.86 12.67 2.70
C ILE A 321 0.47 13.31 2.53
N LEU A 322 -0.62 12.59 2.86
CA LEU A 322 -1.97 13.15 2.77
C LEU A 322 -2.15 14.34 3.73
N PRO A 323 -2.94 15.36 3.35
CA PRO A 323 -3.18 16.54 4.19
C PRO A 323 -4.15 16.23 5.35
N ILE A 324 -3.84 15.17 6.10
CA ILE A 324 -4.63 14.74 7.26
C ILE A 324 -3.94 15.25 8.51
N PRO A 325 -4.64 16.02 9.38
CA PRO A 325 -4.08 16.47 10.64
C PRO A 325 -3.62 15.29 11.51
N GLY A 326 -2.49 15.44 12.17
CA GLY A 326 -1.86 14.35 12.95
C GLY A 326 -0.87 13.51 12.14
N LEU A 327 -0.75 13.74 10.82
CA LEU A 327 0.26 13.13 9.96
C LEU A 327 1.21 14.21 9.39
N ASP A 328 2.36 13.80 8.86
CA ASP A 328 3.36 14.72 8.28
C ASP A 328 2.78 15.65 7.22
N GLY A 329 1.91 15.11 6.33
CA GLY A 329 1.22 15.88 5.30
C GLY A 329 0.29 16.95 5.88
N GLY A 330 -0.31 16.72 7.05
CA GLY A 330 -1.08 17.71 7.78
C GLY A 330 -0.19 18.86 8.28
N HIS A 331 0.96 18.53 8.88
CA HIS A 331 1.97 19.51 9.29
C HIS A 331 2.56 20.25 8.09
N ALA A 332 2.84 19.55 6.98
CA ALA A 332 3.33 20.15 5.75
C ALA A 332 2.30 21.16 5.17
N THR A 333 1.02 20.81 5.20
CA THR A 333 -0.06 21.70 4.77
C THR A 333 -0.10 22.98 5.62
N ILE A 334 0.02 22.87 6.94
CA ILE A 334 0.11 24.01 7.85
C ILE A 334 1.34 24.87 7.50
N ALA A 335 2.51 24.25 7.30
CA ALA A 335 3.74 24.97 6.95
C ALA A 335 3.64 25.70 5.60
N ILE A 336 2.96 25.13 4.60
CA ILE A 336 2.68 25.77 3.31
C ILE A 336 1.76 26.98 3.50
N ILE A 337 0.67 26.82 4.25
CA ILE A 337 -0.26 27.92 4.53
C ILE A 337 0.46 29.06 5.24
N GLU A 338 1.25 28.79 6.29
CA GLU A 338 2.05 29.79 7.00
C GLU A 338 3.03 30.51 6.06
N GLY A 339 3.67 29.77 5.14
CA GLY A 339 4.55 30.33 4.13
C GLY A 339 3.85 31.30 3.18
N ILE A 340 2.63 30.97 2.75
CA ILE A 340 1.80 31.82 1.86
C ILE A 340 1.31 33.08 2.57
N ILE A 341 0.75 32.93 3.78
CA ILE A 341 0.21 34.06 4.56
C ILE A 341 1.31 34.89 5.25
N ARG A 342 2.56 34.38 5.25
CA ARG A 342 3.75 35.01 5.87
C ARG A 342 3.57 35.32 7.36
N ARG A 343 2.79 34.52 8.06
CA ARG A 343 2.62 34.61 9.52
C ARG A 343 2.29 33.22 10.07
N GLU A 344 2.67 32.99 11.33
CA GLU A 344 2.33 31.75 12.02
C GLU A 344 0.84 31.68 12.37
N ILE A 345 0.30 30.45 12.25
CA ILE A 345 -1.05 30.14 12.76
C ILE A 345 -0.96 30.02 14.29
N PRO A 346 -1.90 30.63 15.02
CA PRO A 346 -1.92 30.57 16.50
C PRO A 346 -1.86 29.12 17.00
N ASN A 347 -1.05 28.86 18.03
CA ASN A 347 -0.86 27.51 18.59
C ASN A 347 -2.18 26.83 18.98
N LYS A 348 -3.15 27.59 19.52
CA LYS A 348 -4.49 27.07 19.85
C LYS A 348 -5.21 26.47 18.63
N MET A 349 -5.07 27.10 17.46
CA MET A 349 -5.64 26.58 16.21
C MET A 349 -4.91 25.31 15.75
N LYS A 350 -3.56 25.31 15.82
CA LYS A 350 -2.76 24.11 15.45
C LYS A 350 -3.16 22.92 16.33
N ILE A 351 -3.25 23.11 17.65
CA ILE A 351 -3.69 22.07 18.59
C ILE A 351 -5.12 21.61 18.25
N GLY A 352 -6.05 22.53 17.99
CA GLY A 352 -7.41 22.18 17.61
C GLY A 352 -7.48 21.33 16.34
N ILE A 353 -6.71 21.70 15.32
CA ILE A 353 -6.60 20.93 14.06
C ILE A 353 -6.05 19.52 14.33
N GLN A 354 -5.01 19.41 15.17
CA GLN A 354 -4.42 18.11 15.51
C GLN A 354 -5.36 17.21 16.30
N ILE A 355 -6.12 17.77 17.26
CA ILE A 355 -7.13 17.01 18.01
C ILE A 355 -8.18 16.42 17.07
N VAL A 356 -8.66 17.19 16.10
CA VAL A 356 -9.62 16.70 15.09
C VAL A 356 -9.01 15.54 14.27
N GLY A 357 -7.76 15.70 13.82
CA GLY A 357 -7.03 14.65 13.10
C GLY A 357 -6.86 13.38 13.94
N PHE A 358 -6.44 13.54 15.19
CA PHE A 358 -6.28 12.42 16.12
C PHE A 358 -7.59 11.65 16.34
N ILE A 359 -8.70 12.37 16.55
CA ILE A 359 -10.03 11.73 16.70
C ILE A 359 -10.41 10.96 15.43
N LEU A 360 -10.15 11.53 14.25
CA LEU A 360 -10.43 10.89 12.97
C LEU A 360 -9.61 9.62 12.79
N ILE A 361 -8.29 9.68 13.01
CA ILE A 361 -7.39 8.53 12.90
C ILE A 361 -7.77 7.45 13.91
N MET A 362 -8.04 7.83 15.16
CA MET A 362 -8.43 6.90 16.22
C MET A 362 -9.78 6.23 15.93
N SER A 363 -10.75 6.98 15.38
CA SER A 363 -12.04 6.43 14.97
C SER A 363 -11.89 5.42 13.85
N LEU A 364 -11.05 5.72 12.84
CA LEU A 364 -10.75 4.80 11.75
C LEU A 364 -10.03 3.55 12.26
N PHE A 365 -9.06 3.70 13.15
CA PHE A 365 -8.34 2.59 13.77
C PHE A 365 -9.28 1.65 14.55
N MET A 366 -10.15 2.20 15.38
CA MET A 366 -11.14 1.41 16.11
C MET A 366 -12.14 0.70 15.18
N PHE A 367 -12.56 1.39 14.10
CA PHE A 367 -13.42 0.80 13.08
C PHE A 367 -12.75 -0.39 12.39
N THR A 368 -11.49 -0.24 11.96
CA THR A 368 -10.77 -1.33 11.26
C THR A 368 -10.50 -2.52 12.18
N ILE A 369 -10.18 -2.31 13.46
CA ILE A 369 -10.08 -3.41 14.45
C ILE A 369 -11.41 -4.15 14.60
N PHE A 370 -12.51 -3.41 14.74
CA PHE A 370 -13.85 -4.02 14.85
C PHE A 370 -14.18 -4.85 13.60
N ASN A 371 -13.87 -4.32 12.42
CA ASN A 371 -14.06 -5.01 11.16
C ASN A 371 -13.20 -6.28 11.04
N ASP A 372 -11.93 -6.21 11.43
CA ASP A 372 -11.02 -7.37 11.44
C ASP A 372 -11.54 -8.48 12.37
N ILE A 373 -11.99 -8.13 13.58
CA ILE A 373 -12.54 -9.08 14.55
C ILE A 373 -13.81 -9.74 13.99
N LYS A 374 -14.70 -8.95 13.39
CA LYS A 374 -15.91 -9.46 12.73
C LYS A 374 -15.56 -10.48 11.64
N ASN A 375 -14.57 -10.18 10.79
CA ASN A 375 -14.14 -11.05 9.70
C ASN A 375 -13.36 -12.30 10.16
N ILE A 376 -12.94 -12.38 11.42
CA ILE A 376 -12.31 -13.57 11.99
C ILE A 376 -13.36 -14.49 12.61
N ILE A 377 -14.44 -13.93 13.16
CA ILE A 377 -15.49 -14.68 13.85
C ILE A 377 -16.49 -15.28 12.86
N ASN A 378 -16.74 -14.62 11.73
CA ASN A 378 -17.58 -15.11 10.63
C ASN A 378 -16.80 -16.00 9.66
#